data_a1e9f01a1d0b0af02ccbf8ec13f9e42b
#
_entry.id   a1e9f01a1d0b0af02ccbf8ec13f9e42b
#
_cell.length_a   1.000
_cell.length_b   1.000
_cell.length_c   1.000
_cell.angle_alpha   90.00
_cell.angle_beta   90.00
_cell.angle_gamma   90.00
#
_symmetry.space_group_name_H-M   'P 1'
#
loop_
_entity.id
_entity.type
_entity.pdbx_description
1 polymer ?
#
loop_
_entity_poly.entity_id
_entity_poly.type
_entity_poly.pdbx_seq_one_letter_code
_entity_poly.pdbx_strand_id
1 'polypeptide(L)'
;MTAYYTPSPETREAIQEKTWANTTLCWACSACDSQCPVFLGSSRLRPQKVLRMANLGLLDELVNLPEIWYCLACKRCTRSCPNDCEPETIVGYLIKEAIRTGLYSDETISRYHEFQRKFQRARWMTTQKCLSGEDPEDEIESNWRSWLESPIEPQETAVWLTDLSHTQAFLNEADRAATASCFNCSECTNECPVCFDRKVFDPQWVFRMVNLGLEEEILRSPSIWLCISCQTCTNVCSQLVSGHLMIRGLQELAVRGGIVDTGFPSRWSKAQRLLYPLFTKEIDAIFGF
;
A
#
# COMPACT_ATOMS: atom_id res chain seq x y z
N MET A 1 -23.29 27.22 -8.71
CA MET A 1 -23.63 26.75 -10.07
C MET A 1 -23.61 25.25 -10.06
N THR A 2 -24.71 24.58 -10.42
CA THR A 2 -24.78 23.13 -10.58
C THR A 2 -24.06 22.80 -11.90
N ALA A 3 -22.90 22.13 -11.83
CA ALA A 3 -22.24 21.64 -13.03
C ALA A 3 -23.09 20.49 -13.62
N TYR A 4 -23.47 20.62 -14.87
CA TYR A 4 -24.14 19.55 -15.62
C TYR A 4 -23.06 18.80 -16.41
N TYR A 5 -22.97 17.50 -16.22
CA TYR A 5 -22.09 16.62 -17.00
C TYR A 5 -22.92 15.93 -18.09
N THR A 6 -22.35 15.83 -19.28
CA THR A 6 -22.97 15.11 -20.38
C THR A 6 -22.32 13.74 -20.51
N PRO A 7 -23.05 12.64 -20.26
CA PRO A 7 -22.52 11.30 -20.42
C PRO A 7 -22.11 11.03 -21.88
N SER A 8 -20.97 10.35 -22.08
CA SER A 8 -20.47 9.92 -23.38
C SER A 8 -20.33 8.39 -23.41
N PRO A 9 -21.24 7.69 -24.09
CA PRO A 9 -21.13 6.24 -24.27
C PRO A 9 -19.85 5.83 -25.00
N GLU A 10 -19.43 6.59 -26.01
CA GLU A 10 -18.22 6.31 -26.79
C GLU A 10 -16.98 6.41 -25.91
N THR A 11 -16.89 7.44 -25.06
CA THR A 11 -15.77 7.61 -24.13
C THR A 11 -15.75 6.51 -23.07
N ARG A 12 -16.92 6.09 -22.57
CA ARG A 12 -17.02 4.93 -21.66
C ARG A 12 -16.45 3.67 -22.29
N GLU A 13 -16.87 3.37 -23.53
CA GLU A 13 -16.41 2.20 -24.29
C GLU A 13 -14.88 2.25 -24.49
N ALA A 14 -14.34 3.43 -24.85
CA ALA A 14 -12.90 3.63 -24.97
C ALA A 14 -12.16 3.40 -23.66
N ILE A 15 -12.68 3.86 -22.51
CA ILE A 15 -12.09 3.58 -21.19
C ILE A 15 -12.11 2.06 -20.92
N GLN A 16 -13.23 1.39 -21.16
CA GLN A 16 -13.37 -0.05 -20.94
C GLN A 16 -12.39 -0.84 -21.82
N GLU A 17 -12.26 -0.49 -23.09
CA GLU A 17 -11.30 -1.13 -24.01
C GLU A 17 -9.86 -0.97 -23.57
N LYS A 18 -9.47 0.21 -23.07
CA LYS A 18 -8.11 0.51 -22.60
C LYS A 18 -7.76 -0.10 -21.23
N THR A 19 -8.76 -0.35 -20.41
CA THR A 19 -8.56 -0.77 -19.02
C THR A 19 -9.00 -2.20 -18.75
N TRP A 20 -9.74 -2.83 -19.67
CA TRP A 20 -10.43 -4.11 -19.46
C TRP A 20 -11.44 -4.09 -18.29
N ALA A 21 -11.69 -2.89 -17.74
CA ALA A 21 -12.59 -2.71 -16.62
C ALA A 21 -14.04 -2.71 -17.09
N ASN A 22 -14.90 -3.49 -16.44
CA ASN A 22 -16.33 -3.47 -16.76
C ASN A 22 -17.10 -2.54 -15.82
N THR A 23 -17.16 -1.25 -16.16
CA THR A 23 -17.80 -0.23 -15.35
C THR A 23 -19.32 -0.40 -15.23
N THR A 24 -19.96 -1.06 -16.22
CA THR A 24 -21.41 -1.24 -16.28
C THR A 24 -21.93 -2.25 -15.26
N LEU A 25 -21.07 -3.13 -14.76
CA LEU A 25 -21.42 -4.12 -13.71
C LEU A 25 -21.40 -3.54 -12.30
N CYS A 26 -21.10 -2.26 -12.13
CA CYS A 26 -20.99 -1.64 -10.80
C CYS A 26 -22.36 -1.52 -10.11
N TRP A 27 -22.54 -2.24 -9.01
CA TRP A 27 -23.73 -2.15 -8.16
C TRP A 27 -23.74 -0.97 -7.17
N ALA A 28 -22.72 -0.14 -7.19
CA ALA A 28 -22.57 0.97 -6.24
C ALA A 28 -22.60 0.53 -4.75
N CYS A 29 -22.09 -0.67 -4.45
CA CYS A 29 -22.13 -1.27 -3.11
C CYS A 29 -21.10 -0.71 -2.12
N SER A 30 -20.19 0.17 -2.57
CA SER A 30 -19.11 0.80 -1.77
C SER A 30 -18.06 -0.18 -1.21
N ALA A 31 -18.02 -1.45 -1.61
CA ALA A 31 -17.00 -2.39 -1.17
C ALA A 31 -15.58 -1.90 -1.47
N CYS A 32 -15.38 -1.28 -2.63
CA CYS A 32 -14.09 -0.69 -3.03
C CYS A 32 -13.67 0.50 -2.14
N ASP A 33 -14.60 1.37 -1.73
CA ASP A 33 -14.32 2.48 -0.83
C ASP A 33 -13.93 1.96 0.56
N SER A 34 -14.65 0.96 1.09
CA SER A 34 -14.40 0.38 2.42
C SER A 34 -13.05 -0.33 2.54
N GLN A 35 -12.43 -0.69 1.43
CA GLN A 35 -11.11 -1.32 1.40
C GLN A 35 -9.98 -0.36 1.04
N CYS A 36 -10.28 0.86 0.63
CA CYS A 36 -9.26 1.82 0.24
C CYS A 36 -8.56 2.42 1.48
N PRO A 37 -7.25 2.20 1.69
CA PRO A 37 -6.56 2.73 2.87
C PRO A 37 -6.54 4.26 2.89
N VAL A 38 -6.45 4.90 1.73
CA VAL A 38 -6.48 6.37 1.62
C VAL A 38 -7.86 6.91 1.95
N PHE A 39 -8.93 6.28 1.47
CA PHE A 39 -10.29 6.68 1.83
C PHE A 39 -10.56 6.52 3.33
N LEU A 40 -10.16 5.40 3.91
CA LEU A 40 -10.35 5.13 5.33
C LEU A 40 -9.59 6.10 6.24
N GLY A 41 -8.46 6.64 5.78
CA GLY A 41 -7.66 7.60 6.56
C GLY A 41 -7.99 9.07 6.28
N SER A 42 -8.32 9.44 5.03
CA SER A 42 -8.49 10.84 4.62
C SER A 42 -9.87 11.18 4.07
N SER A 43 -10.70 10.19 3.77
CA SER A 43 -11.99 10.34 3.07
C SER A 43 -11.91 10.98 1.68
N ARG A 44 -10.70 11.16 1.13
CA ARG A 44 -10.49 11.94 -0.10
C ARG A 44 -10.55 11.11 -1.38
N LEU A 45 -9.99 9.90 -1.42
CA LEU A 45 -10.06 9.02 -2.59
C LEU A 45 -11.25 8.06 -2.47
N ARG A 46 -12.23 8.19 -3.34
CA ARG A 46 -13.38 7.28 -3.44
C ARG A 46 -13.33 6.48 -4.74
N PRO A 47 -12.81 5.24 -4.73
CA PRO A 47 -12.78 4.39 -5.91
C PRO A 47 -14.14 4.21 -6.59
N GLN A 48 -15.22 4.12 -5.81
CA GLN A 48 -16.58 4.05 -6.35
C GLN A 48 -16.97 5.29 -7.16
N LYS A 49 -16.60 6.51 -6.70
CA LYS A 49 -16.86 7.76 -7.44
C LYS A 49 -16.17 7.72 -8.80
N VAL A 50 -14.88 7.37 -8.82
CA VAL A 50 -14.09 7.27 -10.05
C VAL A 50 -14.72 6.27 -11.02
N LEU A 51 -15.10 5.08 -10.53
CA LEU A 51 -15.74 4.04 -11.34
C LEU A 51 -17.08 4.52 -11.93
N ARG A 52 -17.91 5.21 -11.16
CA ARG A 52 -19.18 5.74 -11.63
C ARG A 52 -19.01 6.85 -12.67
N MET A 53 -18.04 7.75 -12.49
CA MET A 53 -17.72 8.77 -13.49
C MET A 53 -17.18 8.14 -14.78
N ALA A 54 -16.35 7.10 -14.68
CA ALA A 54 -15.88 6.34 -15.84
C ALA A 54 -17.03 5.65 -16.56
N ASN A 55 -18.02 5.11 -15.84
CA ASN A 55 -19.23 4.53 -16.43
C ASN A 55 -20.10 5.57 -17.18
N LEU A 56 -20.01 6.85 -16.80
CA LEU A 56 -20.64 7.96 -17.52
C LEU A 56 -19.77 8.48 -18.67
N GLY A 57 -18.55 8.00 -18.85
CA GLY A 57 -17.62 8.44 -19.89
C GLY A 57 -17.07 9.86 -19.67
N LEU A 58 -16.92 10.30 -18.41
CA LEU A 58 -16.45 11.64 -18.03
C LEU A 58 -14.92 11.67 -17.95
N LEU A 59 -14.22 11.42 -19.07
CA LEU A 59 -12.77 11.29 -19.10
C LEU A 59 -12.06 12.61 -18.76
N ASP A 60 -12.51 13.72 -19.35
CA ASP A 60 -11.88 15.02 -19.15
C ASP A 60 -11.99 15.48 -17.69
N GLU A 61 -13.13 15.23 -17.06
CA GLU A 61 -13.30 15.52 -15.63
C GLU A 61 -12.47 14.59 -14.77
N LEU A 62 -12.38 13.32 -15.13
CA LEU A 62 -11.64 12.30 -14.38
C LEU A 62 -10.13 12.56 -14.37
N VAL A 63 -9.53 12.91 -15.50
CA VAL A 63 -8.08 13.18 -15.58
C VAL A 63 -7.67 14.43 -14.80
N ASN A 64 -8.61 15.34 -14.58
CA ASN A 64 -8.42 16.57 -13.80
C ASN A 64 -8.75 16.41 -12.31
N LEU A 65 -9.19 15.21 -11.86
CA LEU A 65 -9.49 14.97 -10.46
C LEU A 65 -8.20 14.84 -9.63
N PRO A 66 -8.04 15.60 -8.54
CA PRO A 66 -6.94 15.40 -7.59
C PRO A 66 -6.89 13.98 -7.04
N GLU A 67 -8.07 13.38 -6.86
CA GLU A 67 -8.23 12.09 -6.20
C GLU A 67 -7.47 10.94 -6.89
N ILE A 68 -7.26 11.00 -8.21
CA ILE A 68 -6.52 9.93 -8.90
C ILE A 68 -5.08 9.81 -8.42
N TRP A 69 -4.46 10.94 -8.03
CA TRP A 69 -3.07 10.99 -7.57
C TRP A 69 -2.87 10.47 -6.14
N TYR A 70 -3.94 10.32 -5.36
CA TYR A 70 -3.85 9.73 -4.02
C TYR A 70 -3.82 8.20 -4.04
N CYS A 71 -3.97 7.57 -5.21
CA CYS A 71 -4.00 6.13 -5.34
C CYS A 71 -2.63 5.49 -5.06
N LEU A 72 -2.62 4.48 -4.19
CA LEU A 72 -1.42 3.70 -3.87
C LEU A 72 -1.20 2.53 -4.85
N ALA A 73 -2.00 2.39 -5.90
CA ALA A 73 -1.98 1.26 -6.83
C ALA A 73 -2.02 -0.13 -6.16
N CYS A 74 -2.66 -0.24 -4.99
CA CYS A 74 -2.64 -1.44 -4.16
C CYS A 74 -3.64 -2.52 -4.57
N LYS A 75 -4.51 -2.27 -5.54
CA LYS A 75 -5.53 -3.18 -6.08
C LYS A 75 -6.55 -3.72 -5.05
N ARG A 76 -6.59 -3.19 -3.82
CA ARG A 76 -7.57 -3.66 -2.81
C ARG A 76 -9.01 -3.42 -3.25
N CYS A 77 -9.29 -2.28 -3.88
CA CYS A 77 -10.60 -1.95 -4.42
C CYS A 77 -11.03 -2.91 -5.55
N THR A 78 -10.09 -3.34 -6.39
CA THR A 78 -10.31 -4.35 -7.44
C THR A 78 -10.65 -5.70 -6.83
N ARG A 79 -9.82 -6.18 -5.90
CA ARG A 79 -10.02 -7.49 -5.24
C ARG A 79 -11.27 -7.59 -4.37
N SER A 80 -11.75 -6.47 -3.86
CA SER A 80 -12.98 -6.44 -3.06
C SER A 80 -14.26 -6.29 -3.89
N CYS A 81 -14.13 -6.05 -5.19
CA CYS A 81 -15.27 -5.86 -6.06
C CYS A 81 -15.93 -7.21 -6.39
N PRO A 82 -17.20 -7.43 -6.01
CA PRO A 82 -17.88 -8.69 -6.30
C PRO A 82 -18.21 -8.88 -7.79
N ASN A 83 -18.06 -7.82 -8.60
CA ASN A 83 -18.38 -7.82 -10.02
C ASN A 83 -17.14 -7.54 -10.90
N ASP A 84 -15.94 -7.65 -10.36
CA ASP A 84 -14.68 -7.47 -11.09
C ASP A 84 -14.61 -6.19 -11.93
N CYS A 85 -15.12 -5.07 -11.38
CA CYS A 85 -15.16 -3.79 -12.09
C CYS A 85 -13.80 -3.08 -12.21
N GLU A 86 -12.78 -3.58 -11.56
CA GLU A 86 -11.38 -3.12 -11.61
C GLU A 86 -11.13 -1.61 -11.43
N PRO A 87 -11.56 -0.98 -10.32
CA PRO A 87 -11.42 0.47 -10.14
C PRO A 87 -9.97 0.97 -10.19
N GLU A 88 -9.01 0.17 -9.69
CA GLU A 88 -7.58 0.57 -9.69
C GLU A 88 -7.04 0.68 -11.09
N THR A 89 -7.40 -0.23 -12.00
CA THR A 89 -6.95 -0.22 -13.38
C THR A 89 -7.41 1.05 -14.11
N ILE A 90 -8.64 1.51 -13.81
CA ILE A 90 -9.14 2.81 -14.30
C ILE A 90 -8.29 3.96 -13.77
N VAL A 91 -8.01 4.01 -12.46
CA VAL A 91 -7.18 5.07 -11.89
C VAL A 91 -5.79 5.08 -12.52
N GLY A 92 -5.18 3.90 -12.69
CA GLY A 92 -3.88 3.77 -13.36
C GLY A 92 -3.90 4.28 -14.82
N TYR A 93 -4.97 4.02 -15.55
CA TYR A 93 -5.17 4.56 -16.90
C TYR A 93 -5.29 6.09 -16.90
N LEU A 94 -6.09 6.65 -15.99
CA LEU A 94 -6.28 8.10 -15.87
C LEU A 94 -4.98 8.85 -15.55
N ILE A 95 -4.15 8.30 -14.65
CA ILE A 95 -2.83 8.85 -14.34
C ILE A 95 -1.92 8.84 -15.59
N LYS A 96 -1.88 7.71 -16.32
CA LYS A 96 -1.11 7.60 -17.56
C LYS A 96 -1.61 8.59 -18.62
N GLU A 97 -2.90 8.79 -18.73
CA GLU A 97 -3.51 9.73 -19.67
C GLU A 97 -3.18 11.18 -19.30
N ALA A 98 -3.27 11.55 -18.01
CA ALA A 98 -2.87 12.87 -17.53
C ALA A 98 -1.40 13.19 -17.82
N ILE A 99 -0.50 12.20 -17.66
CA ILE A 99 0.92 12.34 -18.00
C ILE A 99 1.09 12.44 -19.53
N ARG A 100 0.46 11.57 -20.31
CA ARG A 100 0.57 11.54 -21.77
C ARG A 100 0.11 12.84 -22.43
N THR A 101 -0.93 13.46 -21.88
CA THR A 101 -1.47 14.73 -22.38
C THR A 101 -0.66 15.96 -21.94
N GLY A 102 0.35 15.76 -21.11
CA GLY A 102 1.19 16.86 -20.60
C GLY A 102 0.44 17.79 -19.64
N LEU A 103 -0.57 17.28 -18.93
CA LEU A 103 -1.36 18.07 -17.97
C LEU A 103 -0.47 18.64 -16.84
N TYR A 104 0.60 17.92 -16.52
CA TYR A 104 1.59 18.31 -15.50
C TYR A 104 3.01 18.19 -16.05
N SER A 105 3.92 19.03 -15.55
CA SER A 105 5.33 19.00 -15.95
C SER A 105 6.03 17.73 -15.44
N ASP A 106 7.08 17.30 -16.15
CA ASP A 106 7.93 16.18 -15.74
C ASP A 106 8.54 16.40 -14.34
N GLU A 107 8.83 17.65 -13.99
CA GLU A 107 9.31 18.01 -12.66
C GLU A 107 8.25 17.73 -11.58
N THR A 108 6.99 18.10 -11.81
CA THR A 108 5.88 17.81 -10.90
C THR A 108 5.70 16.31 -10.70
N ILE A 109 5.73 15.54 -11.78
CA ILE A 109 5.61 14.07 -11.74
C ILE A 109 6.81 13.47 -10.99
N SER A 110 8.02 13.96 -11.22
CA SER A 110 9.22 13.50 -10.51
C SER A 110 9.13 13.76 -9.00
N ARG A 111 8.68 14.95 -8.59
CA ARG A 111 8.44 15.29 -7.17
C ARG A 111 7.39 14.39 -6.53
N TYR A 112 6.32 14.09 -7.25
CA TYR A 112 5.27 13.17 -6.79
C TYR A 112 5.84 11.77 -6.52
N HIS A 113 6.60 11.19 -7.45
CA HIS A 113 7.22 9.87 -7.26
C HIS A 113 8.24 9.87 -6.13
N GLU A 114 9.02 10.94 -5.98
CA GLU A 114 9.96 11.09 -4.87
C GLU A 114 9.22 11.13 -3.53
N PHE A 115 8.15 11.91 -3.45
CA PHE A 115 7.31 11.98 -2.25
C PHE A 115 6.71 10.62 -1.88
N GLN A 116 6.18 9.87 -2.83
CA GLN A 116 5.64 8.54 -2.55
C GLN A 116 6.68 7.59 -1.94
N ARG A 117 7.93 7.63 -2.44
CA ARG A 117 9.04 6.87 -1.85
C ARG A 117 9.34 7.31 -0.42
N LYS A 118 9.45 8.61 -0.19
CA LYS A 118 9.76 9.18 1.12
C LYS A 118 8.65 8.94 2.13
N PHE A 119 7.40 8.92 1.71
CA PHE A 119 6.26 8.70 2.60
C PHE A 119 6.35 7.37 3.38
N GLN A 120 6.97 6.34 2.81
CA GLN A 120 7.17 5.09 3.51
C GLN A 120 8.11 5.24 4.73
N ARG A 121 9.01 6.21 4.72
CA ARG A 121 9.86 6.53 5.87
C ARG A 121 9.06 7.14 7.02
N ALA A 122 8.13 8.03 6.72
CA ALA A 122 7.22 8.56 7.75
C ALA A 122 6.38 7.43 8.37
N ARG A 123 5.91 6.47 7.56
CA ARG A 123 5.21 5.27 8.06
C ARG A 123 6.11 4.40 8.95
N TRP A 124 7.38 4.23 8.57
CA TRP A 124 8.37 3.52 9.36
C TRP A 124 8.59 4.18 10.73
N MET A 125 8.88 5.48 10.74
CA MET A 125 9.14 6.23 11.98
C MET A 125 7.94 6.19 12.93
N THR A 126 6.74 6.37 12.38
CA THR A 126 5.49 6.22 13.15
C THR A 126 5.37 4.82 13.76
N THR A 127 5.70 3.78 13.00
CA THR A 127 5.66 2.39 13.48
C THR A 127 6.69 2.16 14.57
N GLN A 128 7.91 2.66 14.37
CA GLN A 128 9.00 2.52 15.34
C GLN A 128 8.64 3.15 16.69
N LYS A 129 8.05 4.34 16.70
CA LYS A 129 7.56 4.99 17.92
C LYS A 129 6.48 4.16 18.60
N CYS A 130 5.52 3.63 17.85
CA CYS A 130 4.51 2.73 18.43
C CYS A 130 5.14 1.47 19.04
N LEU A 131 6.19 0.91 18.43
CA LEU A 131 6.93 -0.26 18.95
C LEU A 131 7.67 0.07 20.25
N SER A 132 8.16 1.29 20.41
CA SER A 132 8.78 1.77 21.66
C SER A 132 7.75 2.05 22.77
N GLY A 133 6.47 1.81 22.52
CA GLY A 133 5.38 2.06 23.48
C GLY A 133 4.89 3.51 23.50
N GLU A 134 5.40 4.37 22.61
CA GLU A 134 4.95 5.75 22.47
C GLU A 134 3.62 5.83 21.70
N ASP A 135 2.83 6.85 21.99
CA ASP A 135 1.71 7.25 21.12
C ASP A 135 2.14 8.49 20.33
N PRO A 136 2.47 8.34 19.03
CA PRO A 136 2.96 9.43 18.23
C PRO A 136 1.88 10.39 17.74
N GLU A 137 0.63 10.26 18.18
CA GLU A 137 -0.51 11.02 17.64
C GLU A 137 -0.25 12.53 17.63
N ASP A 138 0.19 13.07 18.77
CA ASP A 138 0.43 14.50 18.94
C ASP A 138 1.68 15.00 18.17
N GLU A 139 2.56 14.10 17.78
CA GLU A 139 3.80 14.42 17.09
C GLU A 139 3.70 14.28 15.56
N ILE A 140 2.75 13.51 15.06
CA ILE A 140 2.65 13.19 13.62
C ILE A 140 2.54 14.48 12.82
N GLU A 141 1.63 15.39 13.17
CA GLU A 141 1.39 16.60 12.40
C GLU A 141 2.60 17.54 12.36
N SER A 142 3.36 17.63 13.46
CA SER A 142 4.53 18.51 13.56
C SER A 142 5.79 17.89 12.94
N ASN A 143 5.96 16.58 13.03
CA ASN A 143 7.24 15.91 12.73
C ASN A 143 7.24 15.07 11.45
N TRP A 144 6.10 14.73 10.87
CA TRP A 144 6.02 13.80 9.73
C TRP A 144 6.90 14.22 8.54
N ARG A 145 7.05 15.54 8.28
CA ARG A 145 7.92 16.04 7.21
C ARG A 145 9.39 15.77 7.48
N SER A 146 9.85 15.92 8.71
CA SER A 146 11.21 15.58 9.08
C SER A 146 11.48 14.08 8.94
N TRP A 147 10.45 13.26 9.19
CA TRP A 147 10.54 11.81 9.03
C TRP A 147 10.66 11.35 7.57
N LEU A 148 10.21 12.16 6.61
CA LEU A 148 10.43 11.87 5.17
C LEU A 148 11.92 11.81 4.83
N GLU A 149 12.74 12.60 5.51
CA GLU A 149 14.19 12.69 5.28
C GLU A 149 15.01 11.85 6.27
N SER A 150 14.36 11.23 7.25
CA SER A 150 15.05 10.45 8.26
C SER A 150 15.79 9.26 7.63
N PRO A 151 17.08 9.07 7.94
CA PRO A 151 17.78 7.87 7.51
C PRO A 151 17.13 6.65 8.19
N ILE A 152 16.89 5.61 7.40
CA ILE A 152 16.52 4.31 7.94
C ILE A 152 17.80 3.50 7.97
N GLU A 153 18.29 3.29 9.18
CA GLU A 153 19.38 2.36 9.38
C GLU A 153 18.82 0.94 9.19
N PRO A 154 19.39 0.16 8.26
CA PRO A 154 19.03 -1.25 8.18
C PRO A 154 19.36 -1.88 9.52
N GLN A 155 18.45 -2.68 10.06
CA GLN A 155 18.79 -3.54 11.19
C GLN A 155 19.78 -4.59 10.67
N GLU A 156 21.05 -4.25 10.61
CA GLU A 156 22.13 -5.21 10.40
C GLU A 156 22.31 -6.01 11.67
N THR A 157 21.47 -7.00 11.85
CA THR A 157 21.80 -8.07 12.79
C THR A 157 22.79 -8.97 12.06
N ALA A 158 24.07 -8.86 12.39
CA ALA A 158 25.06 -9.85 11.97
C ALA A 158 24.70 -11.18 12.67
N VAL A 159 24.04 -12.07 11.94
CA VAL A 159 23.71 -13.41 12.43
C VAL A 159 24.82 -14.34 12.02
N TRP A 160 25.51 -14.94 13.01
CA TRP A 160 26.47 -15.98 12.74
C TRP A 160 25.74 -17.23 12.27
N LEU A 161 26.18 -17.84 11.17
CA LEU A 161 25.57 -19.06 10.63
C LEU A 161 25.56 -20.22 11.64
N THR A 162 26.47 -20.20 12.62
CA THR A 162 26.51 -21.16 13.73
C THR A 162 25.39 -20.96 14.75
N ASP A 163 24.83 -19.76 14.83
CA ASP A 163 23.75 -19.41 15.77
C ASP A 163 22.36 -19.58 15.13
N LEU A 164 22.32 -19.97 13.85
CA LEU A 164 21.11 -20.48 13.19
C LEU A 164 20.76 -21.84 13.81
N SER A 165 20.65 -21.88 15.13
CA SER A 165 19.99 -22.99 15.79
C SER A 165 18.57 -22.96 15.24
N HIS A 166 18.04 -24.13 14.87
CA HIS A 166 16.64 -24.32 14.50
C HIS A 166 15.77 -23.99 15.72
N THR A 167 15.85 -22.74 16.16
CA THR A 167 15.09 -22.19 17.25
C THR A 167 13.64 -22.30 16.84
N GLN A 168 12.92 -22.87 17.74
CA GLN A 168 11.53 -23.27 17.62
C GLN A 168 10.72 -22.29 16.82
N ALA A 169 10.28 -22.75 15.70
CA ALA A 169 9.46 -21.99 14.81
C ALA A 169 8.28 -21.35 15.53
N PHE A 170 8.22 -20.05 15.53
CA PHE A 170 6.99 -19.32 15.80
C PHE A 170 5.92 -19.65 14.75
N LEU A 171 6.35 -20.03 13.56
CA LEU A 171 5.49 -20.48 12.46
C LEU A 171 5.32 -21.99 12.51
N ASN A 172 4.14 -22.47 12.23
CA ASN A 172 3.89 -23.91 12.11
C ASN A 172 4.58 -24.48 10.85
N GLU A 173 4.70 -25.81 10.80
CA GLU A 173 5.36 -26.50 9.70
C GLU A 173 4.72 -26.22 8.33
N ALA A 174 3.40 -26.03 8.27
CA ALA A 174 2.69 -25.72 7.03
C ALA A 174 3.04 -24.32 6.50
N ASP A 175 3.15 -23.32 7.37
CA ASP A 175 3.53 -21.96 6.98
C ASP A 175 4.98 -21.91 6.45
N ARG A 176 5.89 -22.69 7.05
CA ARG A 176 7.27 -22.83 6.57
C ARG A 176 7.34 -23.55 5.24
N ALA A 177 6.62 -24.62 5.06
CA ALA A 177 6.57 -25.33 3.79
C ALA A 177 6.09 -24.42 2.66
N ALA A 178 5.15 -23.52 2.96
CA ALA A 178 4.65 -22.55 1.98
C ALA A 178 5.72 -21.54 1.53
N THR A 179 6.67 -21.14 2.41
CA THR A 179 7.75 -20.23 2.03
C THR A 179 8.95 -20.95 1.41
N ALA A 180 9.16 -22.23 1.70
CA ALA A 180 10.28 -23.01 1.18
C ALA A 180 10.31 -23.12 -0.35
N SER A 181 9.16 -22.98 -1.01
CA SER A 181 9.05 -22.97 -2.48
C SER A 181 9.51 -21.66 -3.14
N CYS A 182 9.88 -20.65 -2.37
CA CYS A 182 10.28 -19.34 -2.89
C CYS A 182 11.56 -19.40 -3.73
N PHE A 183 11.47 -19.00 -5.02
CA PHE A 183 12.61 -18.93 -5.95
C PHE A 183 13.45 -17.66 -5.84
N ASN A 184 13.12 -16.74 -4.96
CA ASN A 184 13.78 -15.44 -4.88
C ASN A 184 13.73 -14.62 -6.19
N CYS A 185 12.68 -14.73 -6.98
CA CYS A 185 12.54 -14.03 -8.27
C CYS A 185 12.29 -12.53 -8.15
N SER A 186 12.02 -12.01 -6.96
CA SER A 186 11.72 -10.60 -6.65
C SER A 186 10.39 -10.05 -7.20
N GLU A 187 9.52 -10.83 -7.83
CA GLU A 187 8.22 -10.35 -8.32
C GLU A 187 7.38 -9.73 -7.22
N CYS A 188 7.34 -10.34 -6.04
CA CYS A 188 6.62 -9.81 -4.89
C CYS A 188 7.15 -8.45 -4.41
N THR A 189 8.46 -8.20 -4.57
CA THR A 189 9.13 -6.94 -4.25
C THR A 189 8.83 -5.88 -5.29
N ASN A 190 8.97 -6.23 -6.58
CA ASN A 190 8.79 -5.30 -7.70
C ASN A 190 7.34 -4.81 -7.82
N GLU A 191 6.37 -5.67 -7.54
CA GLU A 191 4.95 -5.38 -7.62
C GLU A 191 4.36 -4.81 -6.32
N CYS A 192 5.16 -4.73 -5.25
CA CYS A 192 4.66 -4.27 -3.96
C CYS A 192 4.42 -2.76 -3.95
N PRO A 193 3.18 -2.29 -3.74
CA PRO A 193 2.84 -0.86 -3.81
C PRO A 193 3.43 -0.01 -2.69
N VAL A 194 4.11 -0.62 -1.71
CA VAL A 194 4.77 0.07 -0.60
C VAL A 194 6.28 -0.24 -0.52
N CYS A 195 6.80 -1.05 -1.43
CA CYS A 195 8.23 -1.37 -1.52
C CYS A 195 8.96 -0.39 -2.46
N PHE A 196 9.02 0.88 -2.09
CA PHE A 196 9.80 1.89 -2.84
C PHE A 196 11.27 1.95 -2.39
N ASP A 197 11.54 1.52 -1.16
CA ASP A 197 12.89 1.38 -0.62
C ASP A 197 12.96 0.02 0.10
N ARG A 198 13.79 -0.88 -0.43
CA ARG A 198 13.96 -2.25 0.11
C ARG A 198 14.48 -2.26 1.55
N LYS A 199 15.17 -1.20 1.99
CA LYS A 199 15.61 -1.05 3.38
C LYS A 199 14.44 -0.80 4.33
N VAL A 200 13.37 -0.17 3.82
CA VAL A 200 12.16 0.14 4.59
C VAL A 200 11.24 -1.06 4.68
N PHE A 201 10.94 -1.67 3.52
CA PHE A 201 10.09 -2.84 3.44
C PHE A 201 10.37 -3.62 2.16
N ASP A 202 10.63 -4.90 2.30
CA ASP A 202 10.80 -5.84 1.19
C ASP A 202 10.11 -7.18 1.51
N PRO A 203 9.01 -7.53 0.81
CA PRO A 203 8.35 -8.81 1.04
C PRO A 203 9.28 -10.02 0.84
N GLN A 204 10.14 -9.98 -0.18
CA GLN A 204 11.10 -11.06 -0.45
C GLN A 204 12.07 -11.26 0.72
N TRP A 205 12.59 -10.15 1.27
CA TRP A 205 13.46 -10.22 2.43
C TRP A 205 12.76 -10.88 3.63
N VAL A 206 11.50 -10.54 3.90
CA VAL A 206 10.70 -11.16 4.96
C VAL A 206 10.61 -12.68 4.75
N PHE A 207 10.31 -13.14 3.52
CA PHE A 207 10.19 -14.58 3.23
C PHE A 207 11.53 -15.30 3.36
N ARG A 208 12.63 -14.66 2.97
CA ARG A 208 13.98 -15.22 3.13
C ARG A 208 14.35 -15.37 4.60
N MET A 209 14.06 -14.37 5.42
CA MET A 209 14.33 -14.43 6.87
C MET A 209 13.54 -15.57 7.52
N VAL A 210 12.27 -15.74 7.16
CA VAL A 210 11.45 -16.87 7.62
C VAL A 210 12.08 -18.22 7.21
N ASN A 211 12.52 -18.34 5.95
CA ASN A 211 13.16 -19.57 5.45
C ASN A 211 14.49 -19.87 6.17
N LEU A 212 15.17 -18.86 6.68
CA LEU A 212 16.40 -19.01 7.45
C LEU A 212 16.16 -19.25 8.95
N GLY A 213 14.90 -19.21 9.42
CA GLY A 213 14.57 -19.36 10.84
C GLY A 213 14.89 -18.12 11.67
N LEU A 214 14.91 -16.94 11.06
CA LEU A 214 15.23 -15.64 11.69
C LEU A 214 13.94 -14.84 11.96
N GLU A 215 12.89 -15.52 12.43
CA GLU A 215 11.59 -14.91 12.66
C GLU A 215 11.65 -13.89 13.82
N GLU A 216 12.49 -14.10 14.82
CA GLU A 216 12.56 -13.18 15.97
C GLU A 216 13.01 -11.79 15.58
N GLU A 217 13.99 -11.69 14.68
CA GLU A 217 14.49 -10.42 14.15
C GLU A 217 13.40 -9.68 13.36
N ILE A 218 12.62 -10.44 12.57
CA ILE A 218 11.52 -9.87 11.80
C ILE A 218 10.39 -9.37 12.71
N LEU A 219 10.06 -10.14 13.75
CA LEU A 219 8.96 -9.82 14.66
C LEU A 219 9.21 -8.52 15.45
N ARG A 220 10.49 -8.17 15.66
CA ARG A 220 10.91 -6.90 16.30
C ARG A 220 11.03 -5.74 15.31
N SER A 221 11.00 -6.02 14.01
CA SER A 221 11.18 -5.00 12.97
C SER A 221 9.90 -4.21 12.70
N PRO A 222 9.98 -2.89 12.51
CA PRO A 222 8.87 -2.11 11.97
C PRO A 222 8.42 -2.58 10.59
N SER A 223 9.30 -3.24 9.82
CA SER A 223 9.09 -3.61 8.42
C SER A 223 7.79 -4.38 8.19
N ILE A 224 7.51 -5.43 8.97
CA ILE A 224 6.29 -6.24 8.77
C ILE A 224 5.00 -5.44 8.94
N TRP A 225 5.04 -4.36 9.73
CA TRP A 225 3.89 -3.49 9.99
C TRP A 225 3.60 -2.48 8.87
N LEU A 226 4.52 -2.32 7.90
CA LEU A 226 4.29 -1.48 6.73
C LEU A 226 3.40 -2.15 5.69
N CYS A 227 3.23 -3.46 5.78
CA CYS A 227 2.35 -4.20 4.89
C CYS A 227 0.90 -3.69 5.00
N ILE A 228 0.31 -3.29 3.87
CA ILE A 228 -1.08 -2.83 3.78
C ILE A 228 -2.06 -3.97 3.45
N SER A 229 -1.62 -5.21 3.54
CA SER A 229 -2.43 -6.42 3.26
C SER A 229 -3.11 -6.39 1.88
N CYS A 230 -2.41 -5.88 0.87
CA CYS A 230 -2.95 -5.73 -0.48
C CYS A 230 -2.98 -7.04 -1.29
N GLN A 231 -2.39 -8.12 -0.81
CA GLN A 231 -2.29 -9.46 -1.42
C GLN A 231 -1.50 -9.51 -2.75
N THR A 232 -0.87 -8.42 -3.19
CA THR A 232 -0.13 -8.40 -4.46
C THR A 232 0.96 -9.45 -4.47
N CYS A 233 1.78 -9.54 -3.41
CA CYS A 233 2.86 -10.52 -3.29
C CYS A 233 2.39 -11.98 -3.40
N THR A 234 1.15 -12.28 -3.01
CA THR A 234 0.55 -13.61 -3.18
C THR A 234 0.12 -13.85 -4.63
N ASN A 235 -0.55 -12.86 -5.24
CA ASN A 235 -1.14 -13.03 -6.57
C ASN A 235 -0.12 -13.07 -7.70
N VAL A 236 1.04 -12.40 -7.54
CA VAL A 236 2.12 -12.43 -8.55
C VAL A 236 3.07 -13.61 -8.36
N CYS A 237 2.93 -14.37 -7.27
CA CYS A 237 3.85 -15.46 -6.97
C CYS A 237 3.54 -16.71 -7.79
N SER A 238 4.42 -17.05 -8.74
CA SER A 238 4.34 -18.28 -9.54
C SER A 238 4.50 -19.55 -8.72
N GLN A 239 5.11 -19.45 -7.52
CA GLN A 239 5.31 -20.55 -6.59
C GLN A 239 4.21 -20.66 -5.53
N LEU A 240 3.13 -19.88 -5.67
CA LEU A 240 1.97 -19.89 -4.78
C LEU A 240 2.30 -19.59 -3.31
N VAL A 241 3.39 -18.88 -3.04
CA VAL A 241 3.68 -18.40 -1.68
C VAL A 241 2.62 -17.38 -1.26
N SER A 242 1.89 -17.69 -0.20
CA SER A 242 0.84 -16.82 0.34
C SER A 242 1.43 -15.68 1.17
N GLY A 243 2.22 -14.79 0.52
CA GLY A 243 3.04 -13.80 1.20
C GLY A 243 2.28 -12.87 2.13
N HIS A 244 1.06 -12.44 1.77
CA HIS A 244 0.27 -11.57 2.64
C HIS A 244 -0.21 -12.29 3.91
N LEU A 245 -0.53 -13.58 3.83
CA LEU A 245 -0.91 -14.39 4.99
C LEU A 245 0.29 -14.64 5.89
N MET A 246 1.47 -14.85 5.31
CA MET A 246 2.71 -14.98 6.04
C MET A 246 3.00 -13.73 6.87
N ILE A 247 2.99 -12.55 6.24
CA ILE A 247 3.24 -11.29 6.96
C ILE A 247 2.20 -11.05 8.04
N ARG A 248 0.93 -11.33 7.75
CA ARG A 248 -0.14 -11.22 8.74
C ARG A 248 0.06 -12.18 9.91
N GLY A 249 0.46 -13.43 9.64
CA GLY A 249 0.81 -14.42 10.67
C GLY A 249 1.94 -13.94 11.57
N LEU A 250 2.99 -13.33 11.00
CA LEU A 250 4.09 -12.72 11.76
C LEU A 250 3.60 -11.57 12.66
N GLN A 251 2.73 -10.70 12.16
CA GLN A 251 2.12 -9.62 12.95
C GLN A 251 1.30 -10.19 14.14
N GLU A 252 0.49 -11.23 13.89
CA GLU A 252 -0.28 -11.90 14.92
C GLU A 252 0.62 -12.60 15.95
N LEU A 253 1.73 -13.19 15.50
CA LEU A 253 2.72 -13.82 16.38
C LEU A 253 3.44 -12.80 17.26
N ALA A 254 3.82 -11.63 16.72
CA ALA A 254 4.43 -10.57 17.48
C ALA A 254 3.54 -10.11 18.66
N VAL A 255 2.21 -10.03 18.42
CA VAL A 255 1.24 -9.69 19.48
C VAL A 255 1.08 -10.84 20.49
N ARG A 256 0.85 -12.07 20.00
CA ARG A 256 0.62 -13.24 20.88
C ARG A 256 1.85 -13.62 21.69
N GLY A 257 3.04 -13.45 21.09
CA GLY A 257 4.33 -13.72 21.74
C GLY A 257 4.76 -12.63 22.71
N GLY A 258 3.99 -11.55 22.86
CA GLY A 258 4.34 -10.44 23.76
C GLY A 258 5.55 -9.63 23.29
N ILE A 259 5.95 -9.76 22.03
CA ILE A 259 7.04 -8.95 21.41
C ILE A 259 6.58 -7.50 21.29
N VAL A 260 5.30 -7.31 20.96
CA VAL A 260 4.62 -6.02 21.05
C VAL A 260 3.50 -6.11 22.09
N ASP A 261 3.22 -5.01 22.78
CA ASP A 261 2.15 -4.98 23.76
C ASP A 261 0.76 -5.08 23.11
N THR A 262 -0.24 -5.49 23.88
CA THR A 262 -1.61 -5.72 23.38
C THR A 262 -2.30 -4.45 22.85
N GLY A 263 -1.87 -3.26 23.27
CA GLY A 263 -2.37 -1.97 22.81
C GLY A 263 -1.72 -1.50 21.50
N PHE A 264 -0.58 -2.09 21.12
CA PHE A 264 0.16 -1.69 19.93
C PHE A 264 -0.69 -1.71 18.65
N PRO A 265 -1.46 -2.75 18.30
CA PRO A 265 -2.21 -2.76 17.03
C PRO A 265 -3.18 -1.60 16.91
N SER A 266 -3.80 -1.20 18.02
CA SER A 266 -4.73 -0.07 18.05
C SER A 266 -4.00 1.27 17.86
N ARG A 267 -2.93 1.52 18.62
CA ARG A 267 -2.09 2.73 18.49
C ARG A 267 -1.52 2.84 17.08
N TRP A 268 -0.91 1.76 16.58
CA TRP A 268 -0.33 1.73 15.24
C TRP A 268 -1.37 1.99 14.15
N SER A 269 -2.54 1.34 14.21
CA SER A 269 -3.61 1.54 13.23
C SER A 269 -4.11 2.99 13.23
N LYS A 270 -4.28 3.59 14.41
CA LYS A 270 -4.68 5.00 14.56
C LYS A 270 -3.62 5.93 13.97
N ALA A 271 -2.36 5.75 14.36
CA ALA A 271 -1.24 6.55 13.88
C ALA A 271 -1.06 6.46 12.35
N GLN A 272 -1.15 5.27 11.77
CA GLN A 272 -1.10 5.10 10.31
C GLN A 272 -2.24 5.84 9.59
N ARG A 273 -3.44 5.87 10.15
CA ARG A 273 -4.56 6.61 9.56
C ARG A 273 -4.35 8.12 9.57
N LEU A 274 -3.72 8.66 10.61
CA LEU A 274 -3.40 10.08 10.72
C LEU A 274 -2.39 10.58 9.66
N LEU A 275 -1.58 9.68 9.11
CA LEU A 275 -0.67 10.02 8.02
C LEU A 275 -1.39 10.27 6.67
N TYR A 276 -2.55 9.66 6.40
CA TYR A 276 -3.20 9.78 5.09
C TYR A 276 -3.76 11.19 4.78
N PRO A 277 -4.34 11.94 5.73
CA PRO A 277 -4.68 13.34 5.49
C PRO A 277 -3.46 14.19 5.09
N LEU A 278 -2.31 13.95 5.75
CA LEU A 278 -1.06 14.64 5.46
C LEU A 278 -0.51 14.22 4.08
N PHE A 279 -0.58 12.94 3.75
CA PHE A 279 -0.24 12.40 2.43
C PHE A 279 -1.02 13.09 1.31
N THR A 280 -2.35 13.16 1.43
CA THR A 280 -3.19 13.80 0.40
C THR A 280 -2.95 15.30 0.31
N LYS A 281 -2.74 15.98 1.44
CA LYS A 281 -2.43 17.42 1.48
C LYS A 281 -1.09 17.75 0.80
N GLU A 282 -0.08 16.90 0.97
CA GLU A 282 1.21 17.11 0.32
C GLU A 282 1.12 16.89 -1.19
N ILE A 283 0.33 15.90 -1.64
CA ILE A 283 0.06 15.71 -3.07
C ILE A 283 -0.65 16.94 -3.66
N ASP A 284 -1.64 17.49 -2.95
CA ASP A 284 -2.27 18.75 -3.38
C ASP A 284 -1.24 19.87 -3.56
N ALA A 285 -0.31 20.02 -2.62
CA ALA A 285 0.73 21.02 -2.71
C ALA A 285 1.71 20.78 -3.87
N ILE A 286 1.98 19.51 -4.23
CA ILE A 286 2.85 19.15 -5.36
C ILE A 286 2.18 19.52 -6.69
N PHE A 287 0.88 19.24 -6.82
CA PHE A 287 0.13 19.46 -8.06
C PHE A 287 -0.55 20.83 -8.15
N GLY A 288 -0.65 21.58 -7.05
CA GLY A 288 -1.27 22.92 -6.99
C GLY A 288 -2.81 22.88 -6.92
N PHE A 289 -3.37 21.85 -6.26
CA PHE A 289 -4.82 21.69 -6.05
C PHE A 289 -5.34 22.55 -4.89
#